data_8f2d67ad172355ffae10c80a1091d296
#
_entry.id   8f2d67ad172355ffae10c80a1091d296
#
_cell.length_a   1.000
_cell.length_b   1.000
_cell.length_c   1.000
_cell.angle_alpha   90.00
_cell.angle_beta   90.00
_cell.angle_gamma   90.00
#
_symmetry.space_group_name_H-M   'P 1'
#
loop_
_entity.id
_entity.type
_entity.pdbx_description
1 polymer ?
#
loop_
_entity_poly.entity_id
_entity_poly.type
_entity_poly.pdbx_seq_one_letter_code
_entity_poly.pdbx_strand_id
1 'polypeptide(L)'
;MIETDRYDPRLDRDALKEIFEDFIENKSYFISTWKEFEKELNKRVLDLQYRNSMIIAKEEGVIVGWGTYTLIKDYLGNNRALIHQVLTKREDSYRKGIEEQIIRELKLYIKRTLNLDKVFIICQDSDSALRNLVMKLGAKKSKNYWYENDI
;
A
#
# COMPACT_ATOMS: atom_id res chain seq x y z
N MET A 1 -14.58 -14.94 0.89
CA MET A 1 -14.76 -13.56 0.41
C MET A 1 -13.69 -12.66 0.99
N ILE A 2 -13.12 -11.80 0.17
CA ILE A 2 -12.11 -10.84 0.62
C ILE A 2 -12.83 -9.56 1.06
N GLU A 3 -12.56 -9.14 2.28
CA GLU A 3 -13.07 -7.89 2.83
C GLU A 3 -11.91 -6.93 3.04
N THR A 4 -12.12 -5.66 2.72
CA THR A 4 -11.11 -4.62 2.90
C THR A 4 -11.63 -3.52 3.80
N ASP A 5 -10.76 -3.01 4.66
CA ASP A 5 -11.06 -1.87 5.50
C ASP A 5 -9.76 -1.14 5.84
N ARG A 6 -9.87 0.08 6.36
CA ARG A 6 -8.71 0.79 6.85
C ARG A 6 -8.12 0.08 8.06
N TYR A 7 -6.82 0.23 8.24
CA TYR A 7 -6.14 -0.28 9.42
C TYR A 7 -6.72 0.35 10.69
N ASP A 8 -7.11 -0.49 11.65
CA ASP A 8 -7.55 -0.07 12.98
C ASP A 8 -6.61 -0.69 14.01
N PRO A 9 -5.79 0.12 14.72
CA PRO A 9 -4.82 -0.43 15.68
C PRO A 9 -5.46 -1.25 16.79
N ARG A 10 -6.70 -0.95 17.16
CA ARG A 10 -7.40 -1.70 18.21
C ARG A 10 -7.80 -3.12 17.77
N LEU A 11 -8.03 -3.31 16.47
CA LEU A 11 -8.49 -4.58 15.92
C LEU A 11 -7.37 -5.36 15.24
N ASP A 12 -6.44 -4.65 14.59
CA ASP A 12 -5.55 -5.26 13.61
C ASP A 12 -4.09 -5.34 14.06
N ARG A 13 -3.67 -4.54 15.04
CA ARG A 13 -2.26 -4.41 15.40
C ARG A 13 -1.59 -5.74 15.75
N ASP A 14 -2.20 -6.51 16.64
CA ASP A 14 -1.57 -7.74 17.13
C ASP A 14 -1.51 -8.82 16.04
N ALA A 15 -2.58 -8.95 15.27
CA ALA A 15 -2.61 -9.88 14.14
C ALA A 15 -1.59 -9.49 13.05
N LEU A 16 -1.47 -8.18 12.80
CA LEU A 16 -0.50 -7.67 11.83
C LEU A 16 0.93 -7.94 12.28
N LYS A 17 1.22 -7.75 13.57
CA LYS A 17 2.54 -8.03 14.14
C LYS A 17 2.95 -9.49 13.94
N GLU A 18 2.02 -10.41 14.14
CA GLU A 18 2.30 -11.84 14.01
C GLU A 18 2.71 -12.24 12.59
N ILE A 19 2.16 -11.56 11.58
CA ILE A 19 2.40 -11.93 10.18
C ILE A 19 3.36 -10.99 9.45
N PHE A 20 3.76 -9.90 10.09
CA PHE A 20 4.59 -8.87 9.45
C PHE A 20 5.84 -9.42 8.79
N GLU A 21 6.59 -10.24 9.52
CA GLU A 21 7.84 -10.80 9.00
C GLU A 21 7.59 -11.71 7.79
N ASP A 22 6.55 -12.53 7.85
CA ASP A 22 6.19 -13.40 6.74
C ASP A 22 5.86 -12.62 5.46
N PHE A 23 5.17 -11.50 5.60
CA PHE A 23 4.80 -10.65 4.47
C PHE A 23 6.01 -9.93 3.88
N ILE A 24 6.93 -9.47 4.72
CA ILE A 24 8.13 -8.73 4.30
C ILE A 24 9.21 -9.66 3.75
N GLU A 25 9.37 -10.85 4.31
CA GLU A 25 10.44 -11.80 3.97
C GLU A 25 10.51 -12.10 2.47
N ASN A 26 9.38 -12.23 1.82
CA ASN A 26 9.29 -12.55 0.39
C ASN A 26 9.46 -11.33 -0.52
N LYS A 27 9.69 -10.16 0.05
CA LYS A 27 9.83 -8.89 -0.67
C LYS A 27 11.16 -8.25 -0.33
N SER A 28 12.24 -8.74 -0.95
CA SER A 28 13.62 -8.36 -0.63
C SER A 28 13.91 -6.85 -0.75
N TYR A 29 13.08 -6.12 -1.48
CA TYR A 29 13.21 -4.68 -1.62
C TYR A 29 12.52 -3.90 -0.49
N PHE A 30 11.75 -4.56 0.37
CA PHE A 30 11.17 -3.95 1.57
C PHE A 30 11.97 -4.41 2.77
N ILE A 31 12.84 -3.54 3.27
CA ILE A 31 13.67 -3.83 4.43
C ILE A 31 13.17 -2.99 5.60
N SER A 32 12.61 -3.66 6.61
CA SER A 32 12.12 -2.97 7.80
C SER A 32 11.99 -3.95 8.96
N THR A 33 11.89 -3.40 10.16
CA THR A 33 11.57 -4.15 11.36
C THR A 33 10.17 -3.80 11.80
N TRP A 34 9.55 -4.68 12.59
CA TRP A 34 8.25 -4.37 13.18
C TRP A 34 8.29 -3.08 13.98
N LYS A 35 9.36 -2.83 14.71
CA LYS A 35 9.51 -1.65 15.54
C LYS A 35 9.41 -0.36 14.71
N GLU A 36 10.10 -0.30 13.60
CA GLU A 36 10.07 0.85 12.70
C GLU A 36 8.70 1.01 12.03
N PHE A 37 8.14 -0.10 11.59
CA PHE A 37 6.82 -0.12 10.97
C PHE A 37 5.74 0.35 11.95
N GLU A 38 5.75 -0.16 13.18
CA GLU A 38 4.80 0.24 14.22
C GLU A 38 4.91 1.72 14.55
N LYS A 39 6.12 2.24 14.61
CA LYS A 39 6.36 3.66 14.87
C LYS A 39 5.68 4.54 13.81
N GLU A 40 5.85 4.18 12.54
CA GLU A 40 5.19 4.90 11.44
C GLU A 40 3.67 4.73 11.46
N LEU A 41 3.17 3.53 11.74
CA LEU A 41 1.74 3.28 11.87
C LEU A 41 1.10 4.16 12.94
N ASN A 42 1.70 4.21 14.12
CA ASN A 42 1.19 5.01 15.23
C ASN A 42 1.15 6.50 14.90
N LYS A 43 2.18 6.98 14.21
CA LYS A 43 2.28 8.38 13.77
C LYS A 43 1.21 8.71 12.73
N ARG A 44 1.03 7.85 11.74
CA ARG A 44 0.12 8.09 10.61
C ARG A 44 -1.35 7.98 11.01
N VAL A 45 -1.67 7.09 11.93
CA VAL A 45 -3.05 6.94 12.43
C VAL A 45 -3.58 8.23 13.06
N LEU A 46 -2.69 9.02 13.66
CA LEU A 46 -3.04 10.30 14.31
C LEU A 46 -3.14 11.47 13.33
N ASP A 47 -2.68 11.31 12.11
CA ASP A 47 -2.68 12.35 11.09
C ASP A 47 -3.92 12.21 10.19
N LEU A 48 -4.73 13.25 10.12
CA LEU A 48 -5.96 13.23 9.32
C LEU A 48 -5.72 12.91 7.85
N GLN A 49 -4.59 13.34 7.28
CA GLN A 49 -4.25 13.07 5.89
C GLN A 49 -3.89 11.60 5.66
N TYR A 50 -3.45 10.89 6.70
CA TYR A 50 -3.04 9.49 6.64
C TYR A 50 -4.02 8.54 7.31
N ARG A 51 -5.16 9.03 7.76
CA ARG A 51 -6.15 8.22 8.49
C ARG A 51 -6.59 6.98 7.73
N ASN A 52 -6.73 7.07 6.42
CA ASN A 52 -7.12 5.97 5.54
C ASN A 52 -5.97 5.51 4.64
N SER A 53 -4.73 5.75 5.06
CA SER A 53 -3.56 5.51 4.23
C SER A 53 -3.12 4.06 4.16
N MET A 54 -3.67 3.21 5.02
CA MET A 54 -3.38 1.78 5.02
C MET A 54 -4.67 0.99 4.99
N ILE A 55 -4.77 0.13 3.99
CA ILE A 55 -5.90 -0.78 3.80
C ILE A 55 -5.46 -2.19 4.17
N ILE A 56 -6.27 -2.85 4.97
CA ILE A 56 -6.08 -4.25 5.34
C ILE A 56 -7.10 -5.09 4.58
N ALA A 57 -6.65 -6.16 3.96
CA ALA A 57 -7.51 -7.16 3.34
C ALA A 57 -7.57 -8.41 4.20
N LYS A 58 -8.76 -8.91 4.44
CA LYS A 58 -9.01 -10.10 5.24
C LYS A 58 -9.82 -11.12 4.45
N GLU A 59 -9.52 -12.38 4.68
CA GLU A 59 -10.33 -13.50 4.22
C GLU A 59 -10.75 -14.29 5.45
N GLU A 60 -12.07 -14.35 5.70
CA GLU A 60 -12.62 -15.01 6.88
C GLU A 60 -11.99 -14.52 8.19
N GLY A 61 -11.79 -13.22 8.31
CA GLY A 61 -11.22 -12.59 9.51
C GLY A 61 -9.71 -12.64 9.62
N VAL A 62 -9.02 -13.31 8.70
CA VAL A 62 -7.56 -13.43 8.70
C VAL A 62 -6.95 -12.43 7.73
N ILE A 63 -5.94 -11.69 8.16
CA ILE A 63 -5.25 -10.73 7.30
C ILE A 63 -4.49 -11.48 6.21
N VAL A 64 -4.79 -11.16 4.96
CA VAL A 64 -4.14 -11.76 3.78
C VAL A 64 -3.34 -10.75 2.97
N GLY A 65 -3.46 -9.47 3.27
CA GLY A 65 -2.68 -8.44 2.59
C GLY A 65 -2.92 -7.06 3.16
N TRP A 66 -2.08 -6.13 2.76
CA TRP A 66 -2.28 -4.69 3.02
C TRP A 66 -1.67 -3.86 1.91
N GLY A 67 -2.09 -2.62 1.84
CA GLY A 67 -1.51 -1.63 0.96
C GLY A 67 -1.54 -0.25 1.57
N THR A 68 -0.63 0.59 1.14
CA THR A 68 -0.47 1.93 1.71
C THR A 68 -0.35 2.98 0.64
N TYR A 69 -0.68 4.22 1.00
CA TYR A 69 -0.27 5.38 0.22
C TYR A 69 0.58 6.31 1.08
N THR A 70 1.43 7.07 0.43
CA THR A 70 2.24 8.13 1.04
C THR A 70 2.02 9.41 0.24
N LEU A 71 2.06 10.54 0.92
CA LEU A 71 1.93 11.86 0.30
C LEU A 71 3.30 12.48 0.10
N ILE A 72 3.50 13.08 -1.06
CA ILE A 72 4.67 13.91 -1.35
C ILE A 72 4.17 15.30 -1.71
N LYS A 73 4.70 16.30 -1.02
CA LYS A 73 4.42 17.70 -1.28
C LYS A 73 5.68 18.38 -1.76
N ASP A 74 5.62 19.02 -2.92
CA ASP A 74 6.77 19.75 -3.46
C ASP A 74 6.77 21.22 -3.00
N TYR A 75 7.82 21.96 -3.39
CA TYR A 75 7.95 23.37 -3.03
C TYR A 75 6.93 24.28 -3.72
N LEU A 76 6.26 23.78 -4.75
CA LEU A 76 5.18 24.52 -5.41
C LEU A 76 3.83 24.30 -4.71
N GLY A 77 3.82 23.49 -3.66
CA GLY A 77 2.61 23.20 -2.91
C GLY A 77 1.76 22.07 -3.51
N ASN A 78 2.26 21.40 -4.55
CA ASN A 78 1.55 20.27 -5.14
C ASN A 78 1.64 19.03 -4.26
N ASN A 79 0.50 18.45 -3.94
CA ASN A 79 0.42 17.17 -3.26
C ASN A 79 0.32 16.04 -4.29
N ARG A 80 1.05 14.97 -4.05
CA ARG A 80 0.99 13.76 -4.86
C ARG A 80 0.82 12.56 -3.95
N ALA A 81 -0.09 11.67 -4.31
CA ALA A 81 -0.28 10.43 -3.60
C ALA A 81 0.43 9.30 -4.33
N LEU A 82 1.18 8.51 -3.58
CA LEU A 82 1.89 7.33 -4.08
C LEU A 82 1.30 6.09 -3.42
N ILE A 83 0.78 5.18 -4.21
CA ILE A 83 0.43 3.84 -3.73
C ILE A 83 1.69 3.00 -3.82
N HIS A 84 2.08 2.41 -2.71
CA HIS A 84 3.24 1.53 -2.66
C HIS A 84 3.06 0.52 -1.53
N GLN A 85 3.98 -0.43 -1.45
CA GLN A 85 3.92 -1.47 -0.40
C GLN A 85 2.59 -2.20 -0.38
N VAL A 86 2.09 -2.57 -1.56
CA VAL A 86 0.97 -3.49 -1.67
C VAL A 86 1.52 -4.90 -1.50
N LEU A 87 1.23 -5.50 -0.36
CA LEU A 87 1.82 -6.76 0.06
C LEU A 87 0.74 -7.79 0.33
N THR A 88 0.98 -9.00 -0.12
CA THR A 88 0.11 -10.14 0.15
C THR A 88 0.94 -11.34 0.53
N LYS A 89 0.38 -12.21 1.36
CA LYS A 89 1.05 -13.43 1.80
C LYS A 89 0.95 -14.55 0.74
N ARG A 90 -0.06 -14.51 -0.10
CA ARG A 90 -0.44 -15.65 -0.95
C ARG A 90 0.12 -15.53 -2.34
N GLU A 91 0.63 -16.64 -2.87
CA GLU A 91 1.10 -16.71 -4.26
C GLU A 91 -0.05 -16.55 -5.25
N ASP A 92 -1.27 -16.95 -4.87
CA ASP A 92 -2.46 -16.84 -5.71
C ASP A 92 -3.26 -15.55 -5.50
N SER A 93 -2.67 -14.57 -4.82
CA SER A 93 -3.34 -13.33 -4.43
C SER A 93 -3.93 -12.54 -5.62
N TYR A 94 -3.22 -12.50 -6.74
CA TYR A 94 -3.71 -11.83 -7.95
C TYR A 94 -4.93 -12.53 -8.53
N ARG A 95 -4.94 -13.87 -8.50
CA ARG A 95 -6.08 -14.66 -8.96
C ARG A 95 -7.31 -14.40 -8.10
N LYS A 96 -7.12 -14.21 -6.80
CA LYS A 96 -8.21 -13.90 -5.86
C LYS A 96 -8.61 -12.43 -5.87
N GLY A 97 -7.86 -11.58 -6.57
CA GLY A 97 -8.14 -10.16 -6.66
C GLY A 97 -7.81 -9.37 -5.40
N ILE A 98 -6.91 -9.86 -4.55
CA ILE A 98 -6.55 -9.20 -3.29
C ILE A 98 -5.87 -7.84 -3.56
N GLU A 99 -4.82 -7.83 -4.38
CA GLU A 99 -4.11 -6.60 -4.74
C GLU A 99 -5.04 -5.62 -5.47
N GLU A 100 -5.86 -6.13 -6.38
CA GLU A 100 -6.81 -5.30 -7.12
C GLU A 100 -7.75 -4.58 -6.17
N GLN A 101 -8.31 -5.30 -5.21
CA GLN A 101 -9.26 -4.73 -4.25
C GLN A 101 -8.59 -3.69 -3.35
N ILE A 102 -7.37 -3.95 -2.88
CA ILE A 102 -6.59 -3.01 -2.08
C ILE A 102 -6.33 -1.72 -2.86
N ILE A 103 -5.87 -1.83 -4.10
CA ILE A 103 -5.55 -0.67 -4.94
C ILE A 103 -6.82 0.14 -5.23
N ARG A 104 -7.93 -0.51 -5.52
CA ARG A 104 -9.20 0.18 -5.75
C ARG A 104 -9.65 0.97 -4.52
N GLU A 105 -9.54 0.39 -3.34
CA GLU A 105 -9.90 1.06 -2.08
C GLU A 105 -8.98 2.24 -1.78
N LEU A 106 -7.66 2.06 -1.97
CA LEU A 106 -6.71 3.17 -1.78
C LEU A 106 -7.02 4.33 -2.72
N LYS A 107 -7.28 4.06 -3.99
CA LYS A 107 -7.64 5.10 -4.96
C LYS A 107 -8.91 5.84 -4.54
N LEU A 108 -9.89 5.10 -4.03
CA LEU A 108 -11.14 5.67 -3.58
C LEU A 108 -10.94 6.61 -2.38
N TYR A 109 -10.13 6.19 -1.39
CA TYR A 109 -9.81 7.01 -0.22
C TYR A 109 -8.99 8.24 -0.59
N ILE A 110 -8.04 8.10 -1.50
CA ILE A 110 -7.25 9.23 -2.00
C ILE A 110 -8.16 10.28 -2.62
N LYS A 111 -9.06 9.85 -3.48
CA LYS A 111 -10.00 10.76 -4.14
C LYS A 111 -10.93 11.44 -3.14
N ARG A 112 -11.53 10.69 -2.23
CA ARG A 112 -12.52 11.21 -1.28
C ARG A 112 -11.92 12.04 -0.17
N THR A 113 -10.80 11.60 0.40
CA THR A 113 -10.19 12.24 1.57
C THR A 113 -9.28 13.39 1.19
N LEU A 114 -8.51 13.24 0.12
CA LEU A 114 -7.49 14.19 -0.29
C LEU A 114 -7.90 15.06 -1.48
N ASN A 115 -9.00 14.70 -2.12
CA ASN A 115 -9.52 15.39 -3.30
C ASN A 115 -8.47 15.48 -4.42
N LEU A 116 -7.72 14.42 -4.63
CA LEU A 116 -6.75 14.30 -5.71
C LEU A 116 -7.32 13.46 -6.83
N ASP A 117 -7.10 13.90 -8.06
CA ASP A 117 -7.60 13.21 -9.26
C ASP A 117 -6.59 12.23 -9.85
N LYS A 118 -5.36 12.26 -9.36
CA LYS A 118 -4.26 11.48 -9.90
C LYS A 118 -3.48 10.82 -8.79
N VAL A 119 -3.07 9.58 -9.03
CA VAL A 119 -2.26 8.81 -8.10
C VAL A 119 -1.13 8.15 -8.88
N PHE A 120 0.03 8.04 -8.24
CA PHE A 120 1.17 7.29 -8.76
C PHE A 120 1.24 5.95 -8.05
N ILE A 121 1.56 4.90 -8.79
CA ILE A 121 1.70 3.55 -8.25
C ILE A 121 3.12 3.11 -8.53
N ILE A 122 3.85 2.74 -7.48
CA ILE A 122 5.23 2.28 -7.59
C ILE A 122 5.23 0.76 -7.67
N CYS A 123 5.77 0.24 -8.77
CA CYS A 123 5.93 -1.19 -8.98
C CYS A 123 7.42 -1.49 -9.15
N GLN A 124 7.90 -2.53 -8.49
CA GLN A 124 9.24 -3.01 -8.72
C GLN A 124 9.36 -3.56 -10.15
N ASP A 125 10.53 -3.36 -10.76
CA ASP A 125 10.78 -3.84 -12.11
C ASP A 125 10.58 -5.36 -12.22
N SER A 126 10.96 -6.09 -11.19
CA SER A 126 10.80 -7.55 -11.12
C SER A 126 9.36 -8.01 -10.88
N ASP A 127 8.44 -7.12 -10.50
CA ASP A 127 7.06 -7.47 -10.18
C ASP A 127 6.15 -7.26 -11.39
N SER A 128 6.27 -8.16 -12.37
CA SER A 128 5.47 -8.10 -13.60
C SER A 128 3.97 -8.27 -13.34
N ALA A 129 3.60 -9.06 -12.34
CA ALA A 129 2.21 -9.29 -12.00
C ALA A 129 1.53 -8.00 -11.53
N LEU A 130 2.19 -7.24 -10.65
CA LEU A 130 1.66 -5.95 -10.20
C LEU A 130 1.62 -4.92 -11.33
N ARG A 131 2.67 -4.85 -12.16
CA ARG A 131 2.68 -3.95 -13.31
C ARG A 131 1.52 -4.23 -14.27
N ASN A 132 1.28 -5.49 -14.58
CA ASN A 132 0.17 -5.88 -15.46
C ASN A 132 -1.18 -5.54 -14.82
N LEU A 133 -1.32 -5.75 -13.53
CA LEU A 133 -2.56 -5.43 -12.81
C LEU A 133 -2.86 -3.92 -12.86
N VAL A 134 -1.88 -3.07 -12.54
CA VAL A 134 -2.13 -1.62 -12.53
C VAL A 134 -2.44 -1.09 -13.94
N MET A 135 -1.84 -1.65 -14.98
CA MET A 135 -2.16 -1.31 -16.36
C MET A 135 -3.59 -1.74 -16.72
N LYS A 136 -4.01 -2.93 -16.29
CA LYS A 136 -5.38 -3.41 -16.46
C LYS A 136 -6.38 -2.46 -15.76
N LEU A 137 -6.01 -1.86 -14.65
CA LEU A 137 -6.83 -0.90 -13.91
C LEU A 137 -6.80 0.51 -14.50
N GLY A 138 -6.14 0.71 -15.64
CA GLY A 138 -6.13 1.99 -16.34
C GLY A 138 -4.87 2.84 -16.14
N ALA A 139 -3.90 2.36 -15.40
CA ALA A 139 -2.64 3.08 -15.23
C ALA A 139 -1.78 2.97 -16.49
N LYS A 140 -0.96 3.96 -16.71
CA LYS A 140 0.04 3.97 -17.78
C LYS A 140 1.39 4.34 -17.19
N LYS A 141 2.45 3.91 -17.86
CA LYS A 141 3.80 4.21 -17.41
C LYS A 141 4.03 5.73 -17.35
N SER A 142 4.53 6.20 -16.23
CA SER A 142 4.86 7.61 -16.02
C SER A 142 5.99 8.04 -16.95
N LYS A 143 6.02 9.33 -17.29
CA LYS A 143 7.12 9.94 -18.04
C LYS A 143 8.34 10.24 -17.18
N ASN A 144 8.22 10.12 -15.86
CA ASN A 144 9.30 10.39 -14.91
C ASN A 144 9.92 9.07 -14.48
N TYR A 145 11.24 9.07 -14.29
CA TYR A 145 12.00 7.90 -13.84
C TYR A 145 12.65 8.20 -12.49
N TRP A 146 12.77 7.18 -11.68
CA TRP A 146 13.48 7.24 -10.40
C TRP A 146 14.87 6.64 -10.60
N TYR A 147 15.89 7.39 -10.18
CA TYR A 147 17.27 6.92 -10.23
C TYR A 147 17.83 6.86 -8.81
N GLU A 148 18.60 5.84 -8.53
CA GLU A 148 19.28 5.67 -7.25
C GLU A 148 20.75 6.03 -7.36
N ASN A 149 21.29 6.62 -6.30
CA ASN A 149 22.69 6.99 -6.22
C ASN A 149 23.18 6.83 -4.78
N ASP A 150 24.23 6.07 -4.60
CA ASP A 150 24.89 6.01 -3.30
C ASP A 150 25.65 7.32 -3.05
N ILE A 151 25.59 7.81 -1.85
CA ILE A 151 26.25 9.06 -1.48
C ILE A 151 27.12 8.89 -0.24
#